data_66709f2cf468f9cffa00d8dc6e8f066a
#
_entry.id   66709f2cf468f9cffa00d8dc6e8f066a
#
_cell.length_a   1.000
_cell.length_b   1.000
_cell.length_c   1.000
_cell.angle_alpha   90.00
_cell.angle_beta   90.00
_cell.angle_gamma   90.00
#
_symmetry.space_group_name_H-M   'P 1'
#
loop_
_entity.id
_entity.type
_entity.pdbx_description
1 polymer ?
#
loop_
_entity_poly.entity_id
_entity_poly.type
_entity_poly.pdbx_seq_one_letter_code
_entity_poly.pdbx_strand_id
1 'polypeptide(L)'
;AHVLAVIDDALEHLDELTKESFIDADGQQIEITHYDIEFRNVDFSYGEGKERRQVLHNVNLKIPEYSVTAIVGPSGSGKSTICNLIARFYDADSGSVRVGGHDVKEFTCDSLLSNISMVFQNVYLFHDTVRNNICFGKPDATEAEMVEAAKKACCHDFIMALPEGYDTVIG
;
A
#
# COMPACT_ATOMS: atom_id res chain seq x y z
N ALA A 1 -27.32 26.21 6.20
CA ALA A 1 -28.05 25.04 5.69
C ALA A 1 -27.16 24.19 4.76
N HIS A 2 -26.44 24.78 3.80
CA HIS A 2 -25.58 24.03 2.88
C HIS A 2 -24.34 23.39 3.52
N VAL A 3 -23.76 24.01 4.53
CA VAL A 3 -22.56 23.47 5.23
C VAL A 3 -22.92 22.23 6.09
N LEU A 4 -24.08 22.22 6.71
CA LEU A 4 -24.56 21.07 7.48
C LEU A 4 -24.85 19.86 6.57
N ALA A 5 -25.44 20.08 5.38
CA ALA A 5 -25.70 18.99 4.43
C ALA A 5 -24.42 18.33 3.89
N VAL A 6 -23.34 19.09 3.71
CA VAL A 6 -22.03 18.54 3.28
C VAL A 6 -21.36 17.74 4.40
N ILE A 7 -21.55 18.14 5.66
CA ILE A 7 -21.02 17.41 6.83
C ILE A 7 -21.80 16.11 7.04
N ASP A 8 -23.12 16.14 6.90
CA ASP A 8 -23.97 14.94 7.03
C ASP A 8 -23.66 13.93 5.90
N ASP A 9 -23.48 14.38 4.67
CA ASP A 9 -23.09 13.53 3.52
C ASP A 9 -21.67 12.92 3.73
N ALA A 10 -20.74 13.71 4.27
CA ALA A 10 -19.40 13.23 4.59
C ALA A 10 -19.40 12.23 5.78
N LEU A 11 -20.30 12.41 6.76
CA LEU A 11 -20.44 11.48 7.90
C LEU A 11 -21.13 10.19 7.47
N GLU A 12 -22.14 10.24 6.60
CA GLU A 12 -22.75 9.03 6.01
C GLU A 12 -21.73 8.25 5.18
N HIS A 13 -20.87 8.93 4.42
CA HIS A 13 -19.81 8.30 3.65
C HIS A 13 -18.71 7.69 4.51
N LEU A 14 -18.38 8.33 5.64
CA LEU A 14 -17.48 7.76 6.66
C LEU A 14 -18.11 6.54 7.36
N ASP A 15 -19.43 6.57 7.62
CA ASP A 15 -20.16 5.44 8.20
C ASP A 15 -20.27 4.26 7.20
N GLU A 16 -20.37 4.51 5.91
CA GLU A 16 -20.30 3.48 4.87
C GLU A 16 -18.89 2.87 4.78
N LEU A 17 -17.84 3.70 4.80
CA LEU A 17 -16.45 3.25 4.82
C LEU A 17 -16.10 2.46 6.09
N THR A 18 -16.74 2.77 7.23
CA THR A 18 -16.55 2.00 8.47
C THR A 18 -17.41 0.72 8.53
N LYS A 19 -18.41 0.59 7.68
CA LYS A 19 -19.21 -0.65 7.52
C LYS A 19 -18.58 -1.62 6.53
N GLU A 20 -17.72 -1.17 5.62
CA GLU A 20 -16.87 -2.04 4.84
C GLU A 20 -15.92 -2.75 5.80
N SER A 21 -16.09 -4.05 5.91
CA SER A 21 -15.38 -4.92 6.83
C SER A 21 -13.88 -4.62 6.84
N PHE A 22 -13.37 -4.19 7.97
CA PHE A 22 -11.92 -4.20 8.20
C PHE A 22 -11.41 -5.64 7.97
N ILE A 23 -10.54 -5.81 7.01
CA ILE A 23 -9.93 -7.07 6.60
C ILE A 23 -9.10 -7.73 7.74
N ASP A 24 -9.11 -7.16 8.96
CA ASP A 24 -8.10 -7.43 9.98
C ASP A 24 -8.59 -8.15 11.24
N ALA A 25 -9.83 -8.59 11.31
CA ALA A 25 -10.40 -9.03 12.60
C ALA A 25 -9.75 -10.31 13.18
N ASP A 26 -9.12 -11.17 12.36
CA ASP A 26 -8.68 -12.51 12.79
C ASP A 26 -7.23 -12.89 12.43
N GLY A 27 -6.41 -11.93 12.00
CA GLY A 27 -5.01 -12.18 11.62
C GLY A 27 -4.10 -12.45 12.82
N GLN A 28 -2.97 -13.10 12.56
CA GLN A 28 -1.92 -13.35 13.54
C GLN A 28 -0.71 -12.45 13.28
N GLN A 29 0.00 -12.13 14.34
CA GLN A 29 1.32 -11.52 14.21
C GLN A 29 2.30 -12.61 13.79
N ILE A 30 2.68 -12.62 12.50
CA ILE A 30 3.58 -13.61 11.91
C ILE A 30 4.93 -12.97 11.65
N GLU A 31 5.98 -13.58 12.16
CA GLU A 31 7.35 -13.23 11.84
C GLU A 31 7.79 -14.05 10.63
N ILE A 32 8.03 -13.38 9.50
CA ILE A 32 8.49 -14.04 8.27
C ILE A 32 10.00 -14.16 8.25
N THR A 33 10.48 -15.33 7.82
CA THR A 33 11.92 -15.68 7.76
C THR A 33 12.50 -15.54 6.35
N HIS A 34 11.66 -15.41 5.33
CA HIS A 34 12.01 -15.20 3.92
C HIS A 34 10.92 -14.39 3.22
N TYR A 35 11.22 -13.80 2.07
CA TYR A 35 10.40 -12.76 1.45
C TYR A 35 9.94 -13.11 0.03
N ASP A 36 9.92 -14.39 -0.33
CA ASP A 36 9.34 -14.81 -1.60
C ASP A 36 7.82 -14.57 -1.61
N ILE A 37 7.30 -14.21 -2.78
CA ILE A 37 5.87 -13.98 -2.99
C ILE A 37 5.37 -15.02 -3.96
N GLU A 38 4.21 -15.59 -3.68
CA GLU A 38 3.59 -16.62 -4.52
C GLU A 38 2.09 -16.39 -4.67
N PHE A 39 1.62 -16.44 -5.91
CA PHE A 39 0.21 -16.49 -6.28
C PHE A 39 -0.11 -17.90 -6.75
N ARG A 40 -1.15 -18.51 -6.20
CA ARG A 40 -1.62 -19.85 -6.57
C ARG A 40 -3.08 -19.79 -6.99
N ASN A 41 -3.33 -19.98 -8.30
CA ASN A 41 -4.67 -20.03 -8.90
C ASN A 41 -5.54 -18.83 -8.49
N VAL A 42 -4.98 -17.63 -8.48
CA VAL A 42 -5.63 -16.43 -7.96
C VAL A 42 -6.59 -15.87 -9.00
N ASP A 43 -7.86 -15.76 -8.62
CA ASP A 43 -8.88 -14.97 -9.31
C ASP A 43 -9.20 -13.73 -8.47
N PHE A 44 -9.45 -12.61 -9.15
CA PHE A 44 -9.85 -11.40 -8.47
C PHE A 44 -10.73 -10.50 -9.35
N SER A 45 -11.74 -9.91 -8.73
CA SER A 45 -12.68 -8.98 -9.36
C SER A 45 -12.84 -7.72 -8.52
N TYR A 46 -12.97 -6.56 -9.17
CA TYR A 46 -13.43 -5.34 -8.51
C TYR A 46 -14.96 -5.22 -8.62
N GLY A 47 -15.56 -4.51 -7.67
CA GLY A 47 -16.99 -4.21 -7.61
C GLY A 47 -17.85 -5.42 -7.22
N GLU A 48 -19.15 -5.16 -7.06
CA GLU A 48 -20.13 -6.15 -6.63
C GLU A 48 -21.28 -6.25 -7.64
N GLY A 49 -22.03 -7.35 -7.58
CA GLY A 49 -23.25 -7.57 -8.34
C GLY A 49 -23.05 -7.36 -9.85
N LYS A 50 -23.79 -6.40 -10.43
CA LYS A 50 -23.75 -6.12 -11.89
C LYS A 50 -22.50 -5.35 -12.34
N GLU A 51 -21.81 -4.69 -11.43
CA GLU A 51 -20.60 -3.91 -11.70
C GLU A 51 -19.33 -4.74 -11.46
N ARG A 52 -19.47 -5.99 -11.06
CA ARG A 52 -18.35 -6.90 -10.83
C ARG A 52 -17.58 -7.14 -12.12
N ARG A 53 -16.29 -6.79 -12.09
CA ARG A 53 -15.38 -6.95 -13.21
C ARG A 53 -14.18 -7.78 -12.78
N GLN A 54 -14.05 -8.97 -13.34
CA GLN A 54 -12.90 -9.81 -13.12
C GLN A 54 -11.67 -9.24 -13.81
N VAL A 55 -10.56 -9.16 -13.09
CA VAL A 55 -9.28 -8.56 -13.54
C VAL A 55 -8.17 -9.59 -13.54
N LEU A 56 -8.13 -10.49 -12.58
CA LEU A 56 -7.17 -11.60 -12.55
C LEU A 56 -7.89 -12.92 -12.79
N HIS A 57 -7.31 -13.76 -13.64
CA HIS A 57 -7.86 -15.04 -14.06
C HIS A 57 -6.82 -16.14 -13.83
N ASN A 58 -7.01 -16.96 -12.80
CA ASN A 58 -6.18 -18.11 -12.47
C ASN A 58 -4.68 -17.79 -12.50
N VAL A 59 -4.30 -16.67 -11.87
CA VAL A 59 -2.92 -16.18 -11.88
C VAL A 59 -2.05 -17.07 -11.01
N ASN A 60 -0.97 -17.55 -11.61
CA ASN A 60 0.10 -18.29 -10.94
C ASN A 60 1.41 -17.53 -11.16
N LEU A 61 2.04 -17.07 -10.10
CA LEU A 61 3.23 -16.22 -10.12
C LEU A 61 4.11 -16.56 -8.94
N LYS A 62 5.41 -16.58 -9.16
CA LYS A 62 6.40 -16.66 -8.07
C LYS A 62 7.44 -15.57 -8.25
N ILE A 63 7.64 -14.76 -7.21
CA ILE A 63 8.68 -13.73 -7.12
C ILE A 63 9.66 -14.18 -6.03
N PRO A 64 10.87 -14.59 -6.40
CA PRO A 64 11.88 -14.98 -5.42
C PRO A 64 12.30 -13.79 -4.55
N GLU A 65 12.64 -14.04 -3.30
CA GLU A 65 13.28 -13.03 -2.45
C GLU A 65 14.58 -12.50 -3.09
N TYR A 66 14.98 -11.30 -2.72
CA TYR A 66 16.17 -10.60 -3.25
C TYR A 66 16.23 -10.46 -4.78
N SER A 67 15.09 -10.57 -5.47
CA SER A 67 14.99 -10.41 -6.91
C SER A 67 14.35 -9.07 -7.29
N VAL A 68 14.65 -8.60 -8.49
CA VAL A 68 13.94 -7.48 -9.13
C VAL A 68 13.01 -8.07 -10.20
N THR A 69 11.71 -7.88 -10.03
CA THR A 69 10.70 -8.40 -10.95
C THR A 69 9.94 -7.24 -11.58
N ALA A 70 9.86 -7.22 -12.92
CA ALA A 70 9.05 -6.26 -13.66
C ALA A 70 7.74 -6.93 -14.13
N ILE A 71 6.59 -6.31 -13.80
CA ILE A 71 5.28 -6.71 -14.30
C ILE A 71 4.93 -5.79 -15.47
N VAL A 72 4.84 -6.35 -16.66
CA VAL A 72 4.57 -5.59 -17.89
C VAL A 72 3.22 -5.99 -18.50
N GLY A 73 2.58 -5.06 -19.18
CA GLY A 73 1.29 -5.28 -19.83
C GLY A 73 0.56 -3.97 -20.12
N PRO A 74 -0.51 -4.00 -20.92
CA PRO A 74 -1.31 -2.81 -21.25
C PRO A 74 -2.00 -2.22 -20.01
N SER A 75 -2.54 -1.00 -20.14
CA SER A 75 -3.35 -0.39 -19.07
C SER A 75 -4.56 -1.28 -18.78
N GLY A 76 -4.89 -1.45 -17.50
CA GLY A 76 -6.03 -2.27 -17.06
C GLY A 76 -5.76 -3.79 -17.04
N SER A 77 -4.53 -4.25 -17.28
CA SER A 77 -4.18 -5.70 -17.26
C SER A 77 -3.96 -6.29 -15.85
N GLY A 78 -4.26 -5.56 -14.78
CA GLY A 78 -4.16 -6.07 -13.41
C GLY A 78 -2.79 -5.91 -12.74
N LYS A 79 -1.86 -5.14 -13.32
CA LYS A 79 -0.51 -4.94 -12.71
C LYS A 79 -0.57 -4.36 -11.30
N SER A 80 -1.31 -3.27 -11.11
CA SER A 80 -1.50 -2.65 -9.79
C SER A 80 -2.31 -3.54 -8.85
N THR A 81 -3.24 -4.34 -9.39
CA THR A 81 -4.03 -5.31 -8.64
C THR A 81 -3.16 -6.36 -7.98
N ILE A 82 -2.11 -6.84 -8.67
CA ILE A 82 -1.13 -7.78 -8.08
C ILE A 82 -0.48 -7.15 -6.84
N CYS A 83 0.00 -5.90 -6.95
CA CYS A 83 0.60 -5.19 -5.80
C CYS A 83 -0.40 -4.99 -4.65
N ASN A 84 -1.64 -4.63 -4.97
CA ASN A 84 -2.70 -4.43 -3.98
C ASN A 84 -3.06 -5.73 -3.24
N LEU A 85 -3.05 -6.86 -3.91
CA LEU A 85 -3.30 -8.17 -3.29
C LEU A 85 -2.12 -8.63 -2.42
N ILE A 86 -0.88 -8.31 -2.79
CA ILE A 86 0.31 -8.58 -1.96
C ILE A 86 0.20 -7.81 -0.64
N ALA A 87 -0.18 -6.52 -0.70
CA ALA A 87 -0.37 -5.67 0.48
C ALA A 87 -1.69 -5.94 1.23
N ARG A 88 -2.51 -6.87 0.73
CA ARG A 88 -3.83 -7.20 1.25
C ARG A 88 -4.75 -5.98 1.37
N PHE A 89 -4.71 -5.04 0.42
CA PHE A 89 -5.73 -4.00 0.31
C PHE A 89 -7.06 -4.55 -0.19
N TYR A 90 -7.02 -5.73 -0.79
CA TYR A 90 -8.17 -6.54 -1.20
C TYR A 90 -7.85 -8.01 -0.94
N ASP A 91 -8.86 -8.80 -0.68
CA ASP A 91 -8.77 -10.24 -0.63
C ASP A 91 -9.07 -10.86 -2.00
N ALA A 92 -8.32 -11.88 -2.39
CA ALA A 92 -8.59 -12.63 -3.62
C ALA A 92 -9.95 -13.34 -3.55
N ASP A 93 -10.67 -13.41 -4.69
CA ASP A 93 -11.93 -14.15 -4.83
C ASP A 93 -11.71 -15.66 -4.64
N SER A 94 -10.61 -16.16 -5.21
CA SER A 94 -10.19 -17.56 -5.07
C SER A 94 -8.68 -17.68 -5.16
N GLY A 95 -8.14 -18.85 -4.81
CA GLY A 95 -6.71 -19.10 -4.74
C GLY A 95 -6.07 -18.55 -3.48
N SER A 96 -4.75 -18.41 -3.49
CA SER A 96 -4.00 -17.86 -2.36
C SER A 96 -2.86 -16.95 -2.82
N VAL A 97 -2.67 -15.84 -2.09
CA VAL A 97 -1.52 -14.94 -2.19
C VAL A 97 -0.67 -15.16 -0.95
N ARG A 98 0.61 -15.45 -1.13
CA ARG A 98 1.50 -15.83 -0.02
C ARG A 98 2.73 -14.94 0.01
N VAL A 99 3.16 -14.58 1.21
CA VAL A 99 4.41 -13.87 1.49
C VAL A 99 5.18 -14.67 2.53
N GLY A 100 6.43 -15.00 2.25
CA GLY A 100 7.26 -15.80 3.15
C GLY A 100 6.65 -17.17 3.48
N GLY A 101 5.93 -17.78 2.53
CA GLY A 101 5.27 -19.07 2.71
C GLY A 101 3.92 -19.03 3.43
N HIS A 102 3.49 -17.90 3.98
CA HIS A 102 2.20 -17.70 4.67
C HIS A 102 1.18 -17.01 3.78
N ASP A 103 -0.10 -17.40 3.84
CA ASP A 103 -1.15 -16.67 3.15
C ASP A 103 -1.31 -15.27 3.75
N VAL A 104 -1.47 -14.25 2.90
CA VAL A 104 -1.63 -12.86 3.37
C VAL A 104 -2.84 -12.69 4.30
N LYS A 105 -3.83 -13.58 4.21
CA LYS A 105 -5.01 -13.60 5.08
C LYS A 105 -4.71 -14.08 6.50
N GLU A 106 -3.58 -14.74 6.72
CA GLU A 106 -3.16 -15.20 8.05
C GLU A 106 -2.54 -14.08 8.90
N PHE A 107 -2.05 -12.99 8.25
CA PHE A 107 -1.42 -11.88 8.93
C PHE A 107 -2.43 -10.88 9.48
N THR A 108 -2.07 -10.20 10.58
CA THR A 108 -2.63 -8.87 10.85
C THR A 108 -2.10 -7.87 9.83
N CYS A 109 -2.87 -6.79 9.54
CA CYS A 109 -2.42 -5.75 8.61
C CYS A 109 -1.07 -5.17 9.01
N ASP A 110 -0.88 -4.86 10.28
CA ASP A 110 0.37 -4.30 10.81
C ASP A 110 1.55 -5.26 10.60
N SER A 111 1.36 -6.57 10.86
CA SER A 111 2.40 -7.57 10.69
C SER A 111 2.79 -7.75 9.22
N LEU A 112 1.83 -7.72 8.30
CA LEU A 112 2.09 -7.79 6.87
C LEU A 112 2.76 -6.52 6.34
N LEU A 113 2.15 -5.36 6.61
CA LEU A 113 2.57 -4.07 6.06
C LEU A 113 3.92 -3.59 6.62
N SER A 114 4.30 -4.01 7.82
CA SER A 114 5.64 -3.73 8.37
C SER A 114 6.79 -4.31 7.52
N ASN A 115 6.49 -5.29 6.67
CA ASN A 115 7.44 -5.94 5.76
C ASN A 115 7.34 -5.43 4.31
N ILE A 116 6.42 -4.51 4.01
CA ILE A 116 6.12 -4.04 2.65
C ILE A 116 6.32 -2.53 2.59
N SER A 117 7.01 -2.07 1.55
CA SER A 117 7.06 -0.66 1.19
C SER A 117 6.49 -0.46 -0.21
N MET A 118 5.56 0.48 -0.36
CA MET A 118 4.89 0.75 -1.63
C MET A 118 5.13 2.20 -2.07
N VAL A 119 5.37 2.37 -3.37
CA VAL A 119 5.38 3.68 -4.03
C VAL A 119 4.21 3.72 -5.01
N PHE A 120 3.26 4.62 -4.76
CA PHE A 120 2.08 4.79 -5.60
C PHE A 120 2.37 5.68 -6.79
N GLN A 121 1.64 5.48 -7.89
CA GLN A 121 1.72 6.33 -9.07
C GLN A 121 1.24 7.76 -8.78
N ASN A 122 0.17 7.90 -7.99
CA ASN A 122 -0.31 9.18 -7.47
C ASN A 122 0.25 9.34 -6.06
N VAL A 123 1.17 10.28 -5.90
CA VAL A 123 1.80 10.57 -4.62
C VAL A 123 0.97 11.61 -3.89
N TYR A 124 0.62 11.33 -2.64
CA TYR A 124 0.07 12.32 -1.73
C TYR A 124 1.20 12.89 -0.86
N LEU A 125 1.27 14.21 -0.80
CA LEU A 125 2.13 14.92 0.15
C LEU A 125 1.22 15.57 1.18
N PHE A 126 1.56 15.40 2.44
CA PHE A 126 0.89 16.13 3.52
C PHE A 126 1.34 17.59 3.49
N HIS A 127 0.40 18.50 3.78
CA HIS A 127 0.73 19.92 3.94
C HIS A 127 1.54 20.12 5.21
N ASP A 128 2.83 19.84 5.13
CA ASP A 128 3.80 19.85 6.23
C ASP A 128 5.21 19.97 5.64
N THR A 129 6.22 20.00 6.50
CA THR A 129 7.61 20.08 6.08
C THR A 129 8.02 18.82 5.28
N VAL A 130 9.04 18.94 4.44
CA VAL A 130 9.68 17.79 3.77
C VAL A 130 10.14 16.77 4.82
N ARG A 131 10.71 17.23 5.94
CA ARG A 131 11.11 16.40 7.08
C ARG A 131 9.96 15.50 7.56
N ASN A 132 8.83 16.09 7.89
CA ASN A 132 7.67 15.39 8.43
C ASN A 132 7.06 14.43 7.40
N ASN A 133 7.04 14.79 6.13
CA ASN A 133 6.62 13.90 5.04
C ASN A 133 7.54 12.67 4.92
N ILE A 134 8.86 12.81 5.02
CA ILE A 134 9.80 11.68 4.96
C ILE A 134 9.69 10.82 6.21
N CYS A 135 9.58 11.44 7.39
CA CYS A 135 9.52 10.73 8.67
C CYS A 135 8.11 10.21 9.02
N PHE A 136 7.11 10.35 8.13
CA PHE A 136 5.73 9.97 8.43
C PHE A 136 5.60 8.51 8.90
N GLY A 137 6.30 7.59 8.26
CA GLY A 137 6.30 6.16 8.64
C GLY A 137 7.16 5.82 9.85
N LYS A 138 8.03 6.75 10.32
CA LYS A 138 8.91 6.60 11.49
C LYS A 138 9.11 7.97 12.15
N PRO A 139 8.15 8.46 12.96
CA PRO A 139 8.20 9.80 13.56
C PRO A 139 9.39 10.05 14.48
N ASP A 140 9.97 9.00 15.04
CA ASP A 140 11.16 9.01 15.91
C ASP A 140 12.48 8.85 15.13
N ALA A 141 12.44 8.91 13.78
CA ALA A 141 13.65 8.82 12.97
C ALA A 141 14.62 9.96 13.29
N THR A 142 15.89 9.60 13.47
CA THR A 142 16.95 10.59 13.63
C THR A 142 17.19 11.36 12.34
N GLU A 143 17.78 12.55 12.44
CA GLU A 143 18.15 13.33 11.25
C GLU A 143 19.08 12.56 10.30
N ALA A 144 20.00 11.79 10.84
CA ALA A 144 20.92 10.96 10.04
C ALA A 144 20.15 9.89 9.24
N GLU A 145 19.19 9.20 9.84
CA GLU A 145 18.34 8.22 9.16
C GLU A 145 17.49 8.86 8.07
N MET A 146 16.89 10.02 8.35
CA MET A 146 16.10 10.78 7.39
C MET A 146 16.94 11.19 6.18
N VAL A 147 18.14 11.76 6.40
CA VAL A 147 19.06 12.18 5.34
C VAL A 147 19.56 10.98 4.54
N GLU A 148 19.86 9.87 5.20
CA GLU A 148 20.25 8.63 4.51
C GLU A 148 19.13 8.09 3.62
N ALA A 149 17.89 8.08 4.10
CA ALA A 149 16.71 7.69 3.31
C ALA A 149 16.54 8.60 2.09
N ALA A 150 16.65 9.93 2.27
CA ALA A 150 16.58 10.89 1.17
C ALA A 150 17.70 10.71 0.12
N LYS A 151 18.91 10.38 0.55
CA LYS A 151 20.02 10.06 -0.35
C LYS A 151 19.77 8.78 -1.13
N LYS A 152 19.29 7.72 -0.47
CA LYS A 152 18.92 6.45 -1.13
C LYS A 152 17.80 6.64 -2.15
N ALA A 153 16.85 7.54 -1.87
CA ALA A 153 15.78 7.92 -2.78
C ALA A 153 16.20 8.93 -3.86
N CYS A 154 17.47 9.34 -3.89
CA CYS A 154 18.02 10.35 -4.81
C CYS A 154 17.31 11.71 -4.73
N CYS A 155 16.73 12.07 -3.59
CA CYS A 155 16.02 13.34 -3.43
C CYS A 155 16.74 14.35 -2.53
N HIS A 156 17.83 13.96 -1.86
CA HIS A 156 18.59 14.84 -0.96
C HIS A 156 19.03 16.15 -1.61
N ASP A 157 19.63 16.08 -2.79
CA ASP A 157 20.25 17.24 -3.44
C ASP A 157 19.19 18.27 -3.85
N PHE A 158 18.05 17.84 -4.38
CA PHE A 158 16.99 18.79 -4.72
C PHE A 158 16.27 19.35 -3.47
N ILE A 159 16.17 18.58 -2.38
CA ILE A 159 15.67 19.10 -1.09
C ILE A 159 16.59 20.20 -0.58
N MET A 160 17.89 19.99 -0.60
CA MET A 160 18.87 20.99 -0.16
C MET A 160 18.90 22.25 -1.06
N ALA A 161 18.38 22.18 -2.28
CA ALA A 161 18.20 23.33 -3.16
C ALA A 161 16.94 24.16 -2.86
N LEU A 162 16.04 23.67 -2.02
CA LEU A 162 14.86 24.42 -1.55
C LEU A 162 15.28 25.52 -0.57
N PRO A 163 14.51 26.62 -0.47
CA PRO A 163 14.87 27.77 0.37
C PRO A 163 15.14 27.42 1.84
N GLU A 164 14.40 26.48 2.41
CA GLU A 164 14.51 26.04 3.79
C GLU A 164 14.92 24.55 3.90
N GLY A 165 15.38 23.96 2.79
CA GLY A 165 15.81 22.56 2.76
C GLY A 165 14.73 21.61 3.26
N TYR A 166 15.06 20.78 4.24
CA TYR A 166 14.13 19.81 4.85
C TYR A 166 12.97 20.46 5.64
N ASP A 167 13.11 21.71 6.02
CA ASP A 167 12.07 22.42 6.77
C ASP A 167 11.10 23.19 5.84
N THR A 168 11.31 23.11 4.52
CA THR A 168 10.38 23.66 3.52
C THR A 168 9.03 22.97 3.63
N VAL A 169 7.96 23.78 3.74
CA VAL A 169 6.57 23.28 3.73
C VAL A 169 6.14 22.97 2.31
N ILE A 170 5.56 21.78 2.10
CA ILE A 170 5.08 21.26 0.81
C ILE A 170 3.67 20.69 0.98
N GLY A 171 2.97 20.41 -0.14
CA GLY A 171 1.61 19.84 -0.14
C GLY A 171 0.52 20.84 -0.45
#